data_4a910a1b822a69817da06ee06e51b6d9
#
_entry.id   4a910a1b822a69817da06ee06e51b6d9
#
_cell.length_a   1.000
_cell.length_b   1.000
_cell.length_c   1.000
_cell.angle_alpha   90.00
_cell.angle_beta   90.00
_cell.angle_gamma   90.00
#
_symmetry.space_group_name_H-M   'P 1'
#
loop_
_entity.id
_entity.type
_entity.pdbx_description
1 polymer ?
#
loop_
_entity_poly.entity_id
_entity_poly.type
_entity_poly.pdbx_seq_one_letter_code
_entity_poly.pdbx_strand_id
1 'polypeptide(L)'
;FIDAGLVKFEHHPFPLDLAALNAEIILRCNIKDEKKFELLGIIYKKQNSWAVGSDINKINESIKKIGSEFNMKDEKMNSCLKNDKSQDEILNQRIDAQKKYKIESTPSIFINEKKYSGKVNYKEFKKAIEKNL
;
A
#
# COMPACT_ATOMS: atom_id res chain seq x y z
N PHE A 1 -18.12 9.73 -1.41
CA PHE A 1 -17.24 10.73 -2.04
C PHE A 1 -16.58 10.19 -3.31
N ILE A 2 -15.91 9.03 -3.23
CA ILE A 2 -15.18 8.43 -4.36
C ILE A 2 -16.16 7.98 -5.44
N ASP A 3 -17.17 7.19 -5.09
CA ASP A 3 -18.18 6.68 -6.03
C ASP A 3 -19.00 7.81 -6.67
N ALA A 4 -19.12 8.94 -5.99
CA ALA A 4 -19.78 10.13 -6.52
C ALA A 4 -18.86 11.01 -7.38
N GLY A 5 -17.60 10.63 -7.58
CA GLY A 5 -16.63 11.40 -8.35
C GLY A 5 -16.15 12.70 -7.71
N LEU A 6 -16.42 12.89 -6.42
CA LEU A 6 -16.05 14.12 -5.70
C LEU A 6 -14.63 14.08 -5.17
N VAL A 7 -14.08 12.88 -4.95
CA VAL A 7 -12.76 12.66 -4.37
C VAL A 7 -12.01 11.60 -5.16
N LYS A 8 -10.76 11.89 -5.50
CA LYS A 8 -9.80 10.90 -5.98
C LYS A 8 -8.93 10.45 -4.81
N PHE A 9 -8.89 9.16 -4.55
CA PHE A 9 -8.02 8.57 -3.54
C PHE A 9 -6.76 8.00 -4.20
N GLU A 10 -5.61 8.33 -3.66
CA GLU A 10 -4.32 7.79 -4.09
C GLU A 10 -3.61 7.14 -2.91
N HIS A 11 -3.16 5.91 -3.10
CA HIS A 11 -2.30 5.20 -2.16
C HIS A 11 -0.87 5.20 -2.68
N HIS A 12 0.04 5.70 -1.85
CA HIS A 12 1.47 5.74 -2.16
C HIS A 12 2.23 4.83 -1.20
N PRO A 13 3.10 3.92 -1.71
CA PRO A 13 3.87 3.04 -0.86
C PRO A 13 4.98 3.81 -0.15
N PHE A 14 5.19 3.45 1.10
CA PHE A 14 6.32 3.94 1.89
C PHE A 14 6.87 2.80 2.74
N PRO A 15 7.48 1.76 2.13
CA PRO A 15 7.93 0.58 2.86
C PRO A 15 9.07 0.95 3.82
N LEU A 16 8.95 0.50 5.07
CA LEU A 16 9.93 0.72 6.12
C LEU A 16 10.87 -0.47 6.31
N ASP A 17 10.51 -1.62 5.75
CA ASP A 17 11.29 -2.86 5.80
C ASP A 17 11.04 -3.71 4.56
N LEU A 18 11.77 -4.84 4.48
CA LEU A 18 11.67 -5.76 3.34
C LEU A 18 10.28 -6.43 3.25
N ALA A 19 9.65 -6.72 4.37
CA ALA A 19 8.32 -7.32 4.39
C ALA A 19 7.28 -6.38 3.76
N ALA A 20 7.31 -5.10 4.12
CA ALA A 20 6.44 -4.07 3.53
C ALA A 20 6.73 -3.86 2.04
N LEU A 21 8.00 -3.87 1.64
CA LEU A 21 8.40 -3.80 0.23
C LEU A 21 7.84 -4.97 -0.57
N ASN A 22 7.98 -6.19 -0.06
CA ASN A 22 7.50 -7.39 -0.73
C ASN A 22 5.97 -7.43 -0.82
N ALA A 23 5.27 -6.96 0.20
CA ALA A 23 3.81 -6.81 0.16
C ALA A 23 3.36 -5.87 -0.97
N GLU A 24 4.04 -4.75 -1.16
CA GLU A 24 3.77 -3.82 -2.25
C GLU A 24 4.09 -4.43 -3.63
N ILE A 25 5.16 -5.20 -3.74
CA ILE A 25 5.51 -5.92 -4.97
C ILE A 25 4.38 -6.89 -5.35
N ILE A 26 3.88 -7.66 -4.40
CA ILE A 26 2.75 -8.58 -4.63
C ILE A 26 1.49 -7.80 -5.02
N LEU A 27 1.20 -6.69 -4.36
CA LEU A 27 0.07 -5.83 -4.70
C LEU A 27 0.10 -5.36 -6.16
N ARG A 28 1.29 -5.12 -6.71
CA ARG A 28 1.49 -4.68 -8.10
C ARG A 28 1.64 -5.82 -9.11
N CYS A 29 1.70 -7.05 -8.63
CA CYS A 29 2.03 -8.23 -9.44
C CYS A 29 0.83 -8.72 -10.26
N ASN A 30 0.67 -8.19 -11.46
CA ASN A 30 -0.28 -8.70 -12.45
C ASN A 30 -1.74 -8.82 -11.96
N ILE A 31 -2.16 -7.87 -11.15
CA ILE A 31 -3.56 -7.77 -10.69
C ILE A 31 -4.32 -6.73 -11.51
N LYS A 32 -5.60 -6.99 -11.76
CA LYS A 32 -6.49 -5.99 -12.40
C LYS A 32 -6.71 -4.81 -11.46
N ASP A 33 -6.73 -3.60 -12.00
CA ASP A 33 -6.88 -2.35 -11.23
C ASP A 33 -8.12 -2.35 -10.32
N GLU A 34 -9.23 -2.92 -10.79
CA GLU A 34 -10.47 -3.04 -10.02
C GLU A 34 -10.31 -3.84 -8.72
N LYS A 35 -9.38 -4.82 -8.72
CA LYS A 35 -9.11 -5.70 -7.57
C LYS A 35 -7.99 -5.20 -6.66
N LYS A 36 -7.24 -4.21 -7.10
CA LYS A 36 -6.05 -3.73 -6.42
C LYS A 36 -6.35 -3.16 -5.03
N PHE A 37 -7.39 -2.34 -4.91
CA PHE A 37 -7.80 -1.77 -3.62
C PHE A 37 -8.40 -2.82 -2.68
N GLU A 38 -9.08 -3.82 -3.22
CA GLU A 38 -9.58 -4.95 -2.44
C GLU A 38 -8.41 -5.75 -1.84
N LEU A 39 -7.40 -6.08 -2.65
CA LEU A 39 -6.19 -6.75 -2.19
C LEU A 39 -5.42 -5.90 -1.17
N LEU A 40 -5.26 -4.61 -1.42
CA LEU A 40 -4.63 -3.66 -0.50
C LEU A 40 -5.31 -3.67 0.87
N GLY A 41 -6.64 -3.62 0.89
CA GLY A 41 -7.43 -3.67 2.12
C GLY A 41 -7.21 -4.97 2.90
N ILE A 42 -7.11 -6.11 2.21
CA ILE A 42 -6.86 -7.42 2.84
C ILE A 42 -5.43 -7.51 3.38
N ILE A 43 -4.44 -6.99 2.65
CA ILE A 43 -3.05 -6.94 3.12
C ILE A 43 -2.97 -6.17 4.44
N TYR A 44 -3.58 -5.01 4.55
CA TYR A 44 -3.62 -4.24 5.80
C TYR A 44 -4.41 -4.95 6.90
N LYS A 45 -5.60 -5.47 6.59
CA LYS A 45 -6.45 -6.16 7.55
C LYS A 45 -5.79 -7.39 8.17
N LYS A 46 -5.02 -8.12 7.37
CA LYS A 46 -4.32 -9.36 7.79
C LYS A 46 -2.85 -9.11 8.19
N GLN A 47 -2.42 -7.87 8.37
CA GLN A 47 -1.02 -7.55 8.66
C GLN A 47 -0.47 -8.32 9.85
N ASN A 48 -1.23 -8.49 10.92
CA ASN A 48 -0.83 -9.24 12.10
C ASN A 48 -0.64 -10.74 11.84
N SER A 49 -1.14 -11.26 10.74
CA SER A 49 -1.00 -12.68 10.38
C SER A 49 0.14 -12.96 9.40
N TRP A 50 0.45 -12.01 8.50
CA TRP A 50 1.53 -12.23 7.53
C TRP A 50 2.85 -11.56 7.93
N ALA A 51 2.81 -10.44 8.64
CA ALA A 51 4.01 -9.71 9.08
C ALA A 51 4.53 -10.23 10.41
N VAL A 52 4.78 -11.54 10.50
CA VAL A 52 5.17 -12.22 11.75
C VAL A 52 6.58 -12.77 11.65
N GLY A 53 7.39 -12.46 12.65
CA GLY A 53 8.77 -12.94 12.74
C GLY A 53 9.74 -12.19 11.83
N SER A 54 10.94 -12.73 11.70
CA SER A 54 12.05 -12.15 10.94
C SER A 54 12.46 -12.97 9.71
N ASP A 55 11.83 -14.13 9.49
CA ASP A 55 12.12 -14.98 8.33
C ASP A 55 11.33 -14.49 7.12
N ILE A 56 12.02 -13.80 6.22
CA ILE A 56 11.41 -13.22 5.02
C ILE A 56 10.77 -14.28 4.10
N ASN A 57 11.31 -15.48 4.06
CA ASN A 57 10.73 -16.55 3.25
C ASN A 57 9.35 -16.96 3.77
N LYS A 58 9.19 -17.09 5.08
CA LYS A 58 7.90 -17.37 5.70
C LYS A 58 6.90 -16.23 5.52
N ILE A 59 7.36 -14.99 5.63
CA ILE A 59 6.55 -13.81 5.38
C ILE A 59 6.08 -13.79 3.92
N ASN A 60 6.96 -14.04 2.97
CA ASN A 60 6.61 -14.10 1.55
C ASN A 60 5.59 -15.19 1.26
N GLU A 61 5.73 -16.39 1.85
CA GLU A 61 4.72 -17.45 1.71
C GLU A 61 3.34 -17.02 2.23
N SER A 62 3.31 -16.32 3.35
CA SER A 62 2.06 -15.80 3.93
C SER A 62 1.42 -14.73 3.05
N ILE A 63 2.20 -13.81 2.48
CA ILE A 63 1.70 -12.79 1.53
C ILE A 63 1.20 -13.45 0.24
N LYS A 64 1.93 -14.43 -0.30
CA LYS A 64 1.52 -15.16 -1.50
C LYS A 64 0.21 -15.94 -1.33
N LYS A 65 -0.08 -16.45 -0.14
CA LYS A 65 -1.39 -17.05 0.16
C LYS A 65 -2.51 -16.04 -0.04
N ILE A 66 -2.31 -14.80 0.40
CA ILE A 66 -3.29 -13.72 0.17
C ILE A 66 -3.42 -13.44 -1.33
N GLY A 67 -2.31 -13.32 -2.05
CA GLY A 67 -2.31 -13.11 -3.50
C GLY A 67 -3.02 -14.22 -4.26
N SER A 68 -2.89 -15.47 -3.82
CA SER A 68 -3.55 -16.60 -4.46
C SER A 68 -5.08 -16.54 -4.39
N GLU A 69 -5.64 -15.90 -3.37
CA GLU A 69 -7.08 -15.64 -3.26
C GLU A 69 -7.59 -14.71 -4.37
N PHE A 70 -6.68 -13.99 -5.02
CA PHE A 70 -6.94 -13.09 -6.17
C PHE A 70 -6.50 -13.72 -7.51
N ASN A 71 -6.42 -15.04 -7.58
CA ASN A 71 -6.01 -15.80 -8.77
C ASN A 71 -4.58 -15.51 -9.26
N MET A 72 -3.70 -15.02 -8.37
CA MET A 72 -2.28 -14.84 -8.69
C MET A 72 -1.55 -16.16 -8.55
N LYS A 73 -0.87 -16.57 -9.62
CA LYS A 73 -0.10 -17.82 -9.64
C LYS A 73 1.20 -17.68 -8.85
N ASP A 74 1.58 -18.72 -8.12
CA ASP A 74 2.78 -18.75 -7.30
C ASP A 74 4.06 -18.40 -8.10
N GLU A 75 4.23 -19.00 -9.28
CA GLU A 75 5.36 -18.71 -10.17
C GLU A 75 5.43 -17.23 -10.57
N LYS A 76 4.28 -16.62 -10.84
CA LYS A 76 4.21 -15.19 -11.21
C LYS A 76 4.59 -14.32 -10.02
N MET A 77 4.09 -14.62 -8.83
CA MET A 77 4.43 -13.88 -7.62
C MET A 77 5.91 -14.01 -7.28
N ASN A 78 6.50 -15.19 -7.42
CA ASN A 78 7.94 -15.39 -7.25
C ASN A 78 8.76 -14.57 -8.25
N SER A 79 8.33 -14.53 -9.51
CA SER A 79 8.96 -13.71 -10.54
C SER A 79 8.89 -12.21 -10.18
N CYS A 80 7.75 -11.74 -9.70
CA CYS A 80 7.60 -10.35 -9.26
C CYS A 80 8.53 -10.02 -8.09
N LEU A 81 8.64 -10.90 -7.10
CA LEU A 81 9.51 -10.72 -5.94
C LEU A 81 11.00 -10.66 -6.28
N LYS A 82 11.41 -11.28 -7.39
CA LYS A 82 12.79 -11.27 -7.88
C LYS A 82 13.10 -10.14 -8.87
N ASN A 83 12.12 -9.30 -9.18
CA ASN A 83 12.27 -8.23 -10.16
C ASN A 83 12.88 -6.98 -9.52
N ASP A 84 14.17 -6.77 -9.74
CA ASP A 84 14.92 -5.63 -9.20
C ASP A 84 14.35 -4.27 -9.66
N LYS A 85 13.85 -4.19 -10.89
CA LYS A 85 13.24 -2.96 -11.40
C LYS A 85 12.00 -2.56 -10.60
N SER A 86 11.14 -3.52 -10.25
CA SER A 86 9.96 -3.26 -9.41
C SER A 86 10.36 -2.79 -8.01
N GLN A 87 11.40 -3.37 -7.43
CA GLN A 87 11.93 -2.94 -6.15
C GLN A 87 12.45 -1.51 -6.21
N ASP A 88 13.26 -1.20 -7.22
CA ASP A 88 13.83 0.13 -7.41
C ASP A 88 12.76 1.20 -7.62
N GLU A 89 11.73 0.90 -8.42
CA GLU A 89 10.59 1.81 -8.64
C GLU A 89 9.88 2.16 -7.33
N ILE A 90 9.62 1.18 -6.47
CA ILE A 90 8.96 1.40 -5.17
C ILE A 90 9.85 2.20 -4.23
N LEU A 91 11.13 1.86 -4.14
CA LEU A 91 12.09 2.57 -3.30
C LEU A 91 12.31 4.01 -3.76
N ASN A 92 12.36 4.24 -5.08
CA ASN A 92 12.44 5.59 -5.64
C ASN A 92 11.18 6.41 -5.37
N GLN A 93 10.00 5.82 -5.43
CA GLN A 93 8.75 6.50 -5.03
C GLN A 93 8.78 6.93 -3.56
N ARG A 94 9.31 6.08 -2.68
CA ARG A 94 9.51 6.44 -1.27
C ARG A 94 10.46 7.63 -1.11
N ILE A 95 11.59 7.61 -1.80
CA ILE A 95 12.59 8.68 -1.75
C ILE A 95 11.99 9.99 -2.27
N ASP A 96 11.28 9.95 -3.40
CA ASP A 96 10.63 11.12 -4.00
C ASP A 96 9.54 11.70 -3.09
N ALA A 97 8.73 10.85 -2.47
CA ALA A 97 7.71 11.26 -1.50
C ALA A 97 8.33 11.91 -0.27
N GLN A 98 9.42 11.36 0.24
CA GLN A 98 10.14 11.94 1.37
C GLN A 98 10.69 13.33 1.07
N LYS A 99 11.26 13.52 -0.13
CA LYS A 99 11.76 14.82 -0.57
C LYS A 99 10.65 15.83 -0.81
N LYS A 100 9.58 15.42 -1.51
CA LYS A 100 8.48 16.32 -1.90
C LYS A 100 7.61 16.71 -0.72
N TYR A 101 7.24 15.76 0.12
CA TYR A 101 6.27 15.93 1.20
C TYR A 101 6.89 15.97 2.60
N LYS A 102 8.21 15.80 2.72
CA LYS A 102 8.94 15.77 4.01
C LYS A 102 8.32 14.79 5.00
N ILE A 103 8.06 13.56 4.53
CA ILE A 103 7.41 12.52 5.33
C ILE A 103 8.36 12.05 6.43
N GLU A 104 7.92 12.14 7.68
CA GLU A 104 8.67 11.73 8.88
C GLU A 104 8.13 10.43 9.48
N SER A 105 6.87 10.12 9.21
CA SER A 105 6.20 8.93 9.75
C SER A 105 5.08 8.45 8.83
N THR A 106 4.65 7.20 9.01
CA THR A 106 3.53 6.60 8.31
C THR A 106 2.43 6.17 9.29
N PRO A 107 1.16 6.27 8.91
CA PRO A 107 0.66 6.88 7.68
C PRO A 107 0.76 8.40 7.70
N SER A 108 1.06 8.99 6.54
CA SER A 108 0.96 10.43 6.31
C SER A 108 -0.14 10.69 5.30
N ILE A 109 -1.07 11.56 5.64
CA ILE A 109 -2.28 11.82 4.86
C ILE A 109 -2.27 13.26 4.37
N PHE A 110 -2.60 13.45 3.11
CA PHE A 110 -2.67 14.76 2.46
C PHE A 110 -4.04 14.93 1.81
N ILE A 111 -4.64 16.09 1.99
CA ILE A 111 -5.89 16.49 1.32
C ILE A 111 -5.56 17.72 0.49
N ASN A 112 -5.75 17.63 -0.83
CA ASN A 112 -5.36 18.69 -1.77
C ASN A 112 -3.93 19.19 -1.52
N GLU A 113 -2.97 18.26 -1.42
CA GLU A 113 -1.54 18.50 -1.19
C GLU A 113 -1.16 19.12 0.17
N LYS A 114 -2.13 19.34 1.06
CA LYS A 114 -1.88 19.81 2.43
C LYS A 114 -1.90 18.64 3.40
N LYS A 115 -0.87 18.56 4.24
CA LYS A 115 -0.80 17.54 5.28
C LYS A 115 -1.99 17.64 6.22
N TYR A 116 -2.70 16.53 6.38
CA TYR A 116 -3.76 16.38 7.36
C TYR A 116 -3.15 16.07 8.74
N SER A 117 -3.43 16.93 9.72
CA SER A 117 -2.92 16.80 11.10
C SER A 117 -4.00 16.50 12.13
N GLY A 118 -5.22 16.23 11.68
CA GLY A 118 -6.35 15.89 12.55
C GLY A 118 -6.33 14.45 13.04
N LYS A 119 -7.33 14.10 13.83
CA LYS A 119 -7.50 12.73 14.32
C LYS A 119 -7.83 11.76 13.19
N VAL A 120 -7.21 10.59 13.21
CA VAL A 120 -7.45 9.53 12.22
C VAL A 120 -8.67 8.71 12.65
N ASN A 121 -9.86 9.26 12.45
CA ASN A 121 -11.13 8.57 12.59
C ASN A 121 -12.10 9.03 11.50
N TYR A 122 -13.11 8.24 11.24
CA TYR A 122 -14.05 8.50 10.15
C TYR A 122 -14.71 9.87 10.24
N LYS A 123 -15.18 10.28 11.41
CA LYS A 123 -15.92 11.53 11.62
C LYS A 123 -15.07 12.77 11.28
N GLU A 124 -13.88 12.81 11.84
CA GLU A 124 -12.98 13.96 11.63
C GLU A 124 -12.41 13.98 10.21
N PHE A 125 -12.13 12.80 9.65
CA PHE A 125 -11.66 12.68 8.29
C PHE A 125 -12.72 13.11 7.27
N LYS A 126 -13.98 12.67 7.48
CA LYS A 126 -15.12 13.10 6.66
C LYS A 126 -15.27 14.62 6.65
N LYS A 127 -15.25 15.26 7.82
CA LYS A 127 -15.32 16.74 7.93
C LYS A 127 -14.19 17.43 7.18
N ALA A 128 -12.97 16.91 7.27
CA ALA A 128 -11.82 17.49 6.58
C ALA A 128 -11.97 17.40 5.06
N ILE A 129 -12.50 16.29 4.55
CA ILE A 129 -12.81 16.14 3.12
C ILE A 129 -13.90 17.13 2.70
N GLU A 130 -15.03 17.17 3.42
CA GLU A 130 -16.16 18.05 3.11
C GLU A 130 -15.76 19.54 3.07
N LYS A 131 -14.85 19.95 3.95
CA LYS A 131 -14.32 21.32 3.98
C LYS A 131 -13.47 21.67 2.77
N ASN A 132 -12.94 20.67 2.06
CA ASN A 132 -12.07 20.84 0.90
C ASN A 132 -12.76 20.54 -0.45
N LEU A 133 -14.03 20.20 -0.41
CA LEU A 133 -14.85 20.06 -1.62
C LEU A 133 -15.26 21.43 -2.15
#